data_abc2bd7d41a7c0fac720d78a41af7427
#
_entry.id   abc2bd7d41a7c0fac720d78a41af7427
#
_cell.length_a   1.000
_cell.length_b   1.000
_cell.length_c   1.000
_cell.angle_alpha   90.00
_cell.angle_beta   90.00
_cell.angle_gamma   90.00
#
_symmetry.space_group_name_H-M   'P 1'
#
loop_
_entity.id
_entity.type
_entity.pdbx_description
1 polymer ?
#
loop_
_entity_poly.entity_id
_entity_poly.type
_entity_poly.pdbx_seq_one_letter_code
_entity_poly.pdbx_strand_id
1 'polypeptide(L)'
;MGNHSNWPEWIYVAVVIALMTWVGAEAWEAERLVEHIPEDAETIIVTGQQWFWTFEHEDGTKEIGELHVEVGKAYKFEVMSKDVNHSFNIHDYVVLMDAIPGRVNTVWFAPDAVGEHDIQCREYCGLIHYNMRGTLYVEEPSH
;
A
#
# COMPACT_ATOMS: atom_id res chain seq x y z
N MET A 1 22.98 -50.32 -25.79
CA MET A 1 22.00 -49.28 -25.46
C MET A 1 21.89 -49.26 -23.93
N GLY A 2 22.54 -48.29 -23.27
CA GLY A 2 22.47 -48.17 -21.81
C GLY A 2 21.09 -47.68 -21.40
N ASN A 3 20.41 -48.44 -20.57
CA ASN A 3 19.17 -48.03 -19.93
C ASN A 3 19.54 -46.97 -18.85
N HIS A 4 19.58 -45.70 -19.24
CA HIS A 4 19.77 -44.61 -18.30
C HIS A 4 18.46 -44.45 -17.48
N SER A 5 18.56 -44.81 -16.21
CA SER A 5 17.44 -44.62 -15.29
C SER A 5 17.27 -43.12 -15.04
N ASN A 6 16.11 -42.56 -15.41
CA ASN A 6 15.78 -41.11 -15.26
C ASN A 6 15.24 -40.77 -13.86
N TRP A 7 15.40 -41.67 -12.89
CA TRP A 7 14.89 -41.45 -11.53
C TRP A 7 15.46 -40.19 -10.81
N PRO A 8 16.76 -39.82 -11.01
CA PRO A 8 17.27 -38.57 -10.40
C PRO A 8 16.60 -37.34 -10.98
N GLU A 9 16.26 -37.35 -12.28
CA GLU A 9 15.53 -36.27 -12.95
C GLU A 9 14.12 -36.10 -12.37
N TRP A 10 13.42 -37.22 -12.16
CA TRP A 10 12.09 -37.20 -11.57
C TRP A 10 12.09 -36.76 -10.11
N ILE A 11 13.12 -37.13 -9.33
CA ILE A 11 13.30 -36.60 -7.96
C ILE A 11 13.52 -35.13 -8.00
N TYR A 12 14.40 -34.61 -8.86
CA TYR A 12 14.62 -33.18 -9.02
C TYR A 12 13.32 -32.44 -9.36
N VAL A 13 12.58 -32.92 -10.35
CA VAL A 13 11.29 -32.33 -10.75
C VAL A 13 10.30 -32.35 -9.58
N ALA A 14 10.19 -33.45 -8.85
CA ALA A 14 9.30 -33.55 -7.70
C ALA A 14 9.68 -32.57 -6.58
N VAL A 15 10.97 -32.41 -6.28
CA VAL A 15 11.45 -31.44 -5.29
C VAL A 15 11.15 -30.00 -5.73
N VAL A 16 11.38 -29.66 -6.98
CA VAL A 16 11.07 -28.32 -7.52
C VAL A 16 9.58 -28.02 -7.43
N ILE A 17 8.73 -28.98 -7.84
CA ILE A 17 7.26 -28.82 -7.75
C ILE A 17 6.82 -28.65 -6.29
N ALA A 18 7.38 -29.44 -5.37
CA ALA A 18 7.05 -29.33 -3.95
C ALA A 18 7.43 -27.96 -3.37
N LEU A 19 8.63 -27.47 -3.69
CA LEU A 19 9.09 -26.14 -3.27
C LEU A 19 8.24 -25.02 -3.87
N MET A 20 7.93 -25.08 -5.15
CA MET A 20 7.06 -24.07 -5.80
C MET A 20 5.65 -24.06 -5.21
N THR A 21 5.10 -25.24 -4.92
CA THR A 21 3.77 -25.35 -4.29
C THR A 21 3.79 -24.77 -2.88
N TRP A 22 4.83 -25.06 -2.11
CA TRP A 22 4.98 -24.50 -0.76
C TRP A 22 5.13 -22.98 -0.78
N VAL A 23 6.05 -22.43 -1.59
CA VAL A 23 6.22 -20.98 -1.74
C VAL A 23 4.95 -20.32 -2.26
N GLY A 24 4.25 -20.95 -3.20
CA GLY A 24 2.97 -20.44 -3.70
C GLY A 24 1.88 -20.41 -2.63
N ALA A 25 1.82 -21.40 -1.76
CA ALA A 25 0.88 -21.41 -0.64
C ALA A 25 1.18 -20.30 0.40
N GLU A 26 2.46 -20.12 0.76
CA GLU A 26 2.89 -19.03 1.67
C GLU A 26 2.60 -17.65 1.07
N ALA A 27 2.88 -17.47 -0.23
CA ALA A 27 2.60 -16.22 -0.93
C ALA A 27 1.10 -15.90 -0.98
N TRP A 28 0.26 -16.91 -1.23
CA TRP A 28 -1.20 -16.77 -1.21
C TRP A 28 -1.74 -16.36 0.17
N GLU A 29 -1.21 -16.96 1.25
CA GLU A 29 -1.58 -16.58 2.61
C GLU A 29 -1.18 -15.12 2.93
N ALA A 30 0.04 -14.73 2.56
CA ALA A 30 0.53 -13.36 2.75
C ALA A 30 -0.30 -12.33 1.96
N GLU A 31 -0.64 -12.63 0.70
CA GLU A 31 -1.48 -11.77 -0.15
C GLU A 31 -2.86 -11.55 0.50
N ARG A 32 -3.49 -12.61 0.99
CA ARG A 32 -4.80 -12.51 1.67
C ARG A 32 -4.76 -11.63 2.92
N LEU A 33 -3.66 -11.66 3.68
CA LEU A 33 -3.49 -10.78 4.85
C LEU A 33 -3.38 -9.31 4.46
N VAL A 34 -2.70 -9.00 3.37
CA VAL A 34 -2.55 -7.63 2.87
C VAL A 34 -3.84 -7.10 2.25
N GLU A 35 -4.59 -7.95 1.54
CA GLU A 35 -5.84 -7.57 0.89
C GLU A 35 -7.05 -7.48 1.85
N HIS A 36 -6.96 -8.12 3.02
CA HIS A 36 -8.06 -8.13 3.99
C HIS A 36 -8.11 -6.83 4.77
N ILE A 37 -8.95 -5.91 4.32
CA ILE A 37 -9.21 -4.64 5.01
C ILE A 37 -10.09 -4.92 6.23
N PRO A 38 -9.73 -4.46 7.44
CA PRO A 38 -10.59 -4.55 8.62
C PRO A 38 -11.95 -3.89 8.38
N GLU A 39 -13.03 -4.51 8.87
CA GLU A 39 -14.40 -4.00 8.66
C GLU A 39 -14.66 -2.66 9.37
N ASP A 40 -13.89 -2.36 10.40
CA ASP A 40 -13.92 -1.14 11.21
C ASP A 40 -12.93 -0.06 10.74
N ALA A 41 -12.24 -0.28 9.61
CA ALA A 41 -11.30 0.68 9.06
C ALA A 41 -12.03 1.95 8.58
N GLU A 42 -11.61 3.11 9.10
CA GLU A 42 -12.08 4.41 8.62
C GLU A 42 -11.58 4.69 7.21
N THR A 43 -12.47 5.16 6.34
CA THR A 43 -12.13 5.47 4.96
C THR A 43 -11.60 6.90 4.85
N ILE A 44 -10.43 7.07 4.22
CA ILE A 44 -9.85 8.36 3.86
C ILE A 44 -9.66 8.40 2.34
N ILE A 45 -10.26 9.38 1.68
CA ILE A 45 -10.07 9.61 0.25
C ILE A 45 -8.77 10.40 0.05
N VAL A 46 -7.82 9.78 -0.65
CA VAL A 46 -6.51 10.39 -0.98
C VAL A 46 -6.51 10.82 -2.43
N THR A 47 -6.39 12.12 -2.67
CA THR A 47 -6.37 12.68 -4.02
C THR A 47 -5.04 13.31 -4.33
N GLY A 48 -4.34 12.78 -5.35
CA GLY A 48 -3.15 13.39 -5.93
C GLY A 48 -3.50 14.44 -6.97
N GLN A 49 -2.82 15.57 -6.91
CA GLN A 49 -2.87 16.63 -7.91
C GLN A 49 -1.50 17.29 -7.98
N GLN A 50 -1.07 17.80 -9.12
CA GLN A 50 0.23 18.48 -9.29
C GLN A 50 0.32 19.74 -8.43
N TRP A 51 1.05 19.79 -7.36
CA TRP A 51 2.03 18.85 -6.79
C TRP A 51 1.78 18.75 -5.27
N PHE A 52 0.58 18.35 -4.87
CA PHE A 52 0.14 18.22 -3.49
C PHE A 52 -0.84 17.06 -3.32
N TRP A 53 -1.04 16.65 -2.07
CA TRP A 53 -2.02 15.66 -1.65
C TRP A 53 -3.17 16.33 -0.93
N THR A 54 -4.39 15.83 -1.17
CA THR A 54 -5.59 16.20 -0.40
C THR A 54 -6.16 14.94 0.22
N PHE A 55 -6.52 15.03 1.49
CA PHE A 55 -7.14 13.97 2.26
C PHE A 55 -8.56 14.39 2.66
N GLU A 56 -9.54 13.50 2.51
CA GLU A 56 -10.92 13.74 2.89
C GLU A 56 -11.38 12.58 3.79
N HIS A 57 -11.69 12.89 5.05
CA HIS A 57 -12.17 11.96 6.05
C HIS A 57 -13.67 11.65 5.85
N GLU A 58 -14.19 10.60 6.48
CA GLU A 58 -15.61 10.20 6.40
C GLU A 58 -16.56 11.27 6.93
N ASP A 59 -16.14 12.10 7.88
CA ASP A 59 -16.91 13.23 8.42
C ASP A 59 -16.97 14.44 7.47
N GLY A 60 -16.25 14.38 6.35
CA GLY A 60 -16.12 15.45 5.37
C GLY A 60 -15.03 16.46 5.66
N THR A 61 -14.24 16.29 6.71
CA THR A 61 -13.05 17.08 7.00
C THR A 61 -12.02 16.92 5.89
N LYS A 62 -11.42 18.04 5.45
CA LYS A 62 -10.40 18.02 4.38
C LYS A 62 -9.10 18.63 4.88
N GLU A 63 -8.02 17.92 4.58
CA GLU A 63 -6.65 18.32 4.88
C GLU A 63 -5.83 18.41 3.59
N ILE A 64 -4.86 19.29 3.55
CA ILE A 64 -4.00 19.51 2.37
C ILE A 64 -2.54 19.45 2.79
N GLY A 65 -1.81 18.47 2.25
CA GLY A 65 -0.39 18.26 2.53
C GLY A 65 -0.09 17.66 3.91
N GLU A 66 -1.05 17.64 4.80
CA GLU A 66 -0.96 17.07 6.14
C GLU A 66 -2.12 16.09 6.32
N LEU A 67 -1.89 15.00 7.04
CA LEU A 67 -2.90 14.00 7.35
C LEU A 67 -2.77 13.62 8.83
N HIS A 68 -3.86 13.75 9.59
CA HIS A 68 -3.92 13.41 11.00
C HIS A 68 -4.71 12.13 11.21
N VAL A 69 -4.13 11.18 11.93
CA VAL A 69 -4.74 9.88 12.24
C VAL A 69 -4.45 9.47 13.69
N GLU A 70 -5.27 8.59 14.24
CA GLU A 70 -5.11 8.08 15.61
C GLU A 70 -4.33 6.76 15.62
N VAL A 71 -3.41 6.59 16.57
CA VAL A 71 -2.67 5.35 16.78
C VAL A 71 -3.62 4.20 17.14
N GLY A 72 -3.35 3.01 16.59
CA GLY A 72 -4.11 1.78 16.87
C GLY A 72 -5.44 1.66 16.12
N LYS A 73 -5.82 2.63 15.31
CA LYS A 73 -7.00 2.59 14.45
C LYS A 73 -6.63 2.18 13.02
N ALA A 74 -7.46 1.35 12.38
CA ALA A 74 -7.25 0.97 10.99
C ALA A 74 -7.84 2.02 10.04
N TYR A 75 -7.09 2.34 8.98
CA TYR A 75 -7.49 3.29 7.94
C TYR A 75 -7.41 2.64 6.57
N LYS A 76 -8.47 2.81 5.78
CA LYS A 76 -8.56 2.43 4.38
C LYS A 76 -8.39 3.66 3.50
N PHE A 77 -7.33 3.72 2.71
CA PHE A 77 -7.13 4.77 1.72
C PHE A 77 -7.78 4.41 0.40
N GLU A 78 -8.64 5.29 -0.11
CA GLU A 78 -9.12 5.28 -1.48
C GLU A 78 -8.32 6.30 -2.30
N VAL A 79 -7.35 5.80 -3.05
CA VAL A 79 -6.31 6.60 -3.71
C VAL A 79 -6.69 6.86 -5.16
N MET A 80 -6.74 8.13 -5.54
CA MET A 80 -7.06 8.57 -6.90
C MET A 80 -6.26 9.81 -7.32
N SER A 81 -6.32 10.16 -8.60
CA SER A 81 -5.71 11.37 -9.15
C SER A 81 -6.72 12.22 -9.90
N LYS A 82 -6.53 13.55 -9.86
CA LYS A 82 -7.31 14.54 -10.65
C LYS A 82 -6.68 14.89 -12.00
N ASP A 83 -5.40 14.62 -12.20
CA ASP A 83 -4.67 15.11 -13.37
C ASP A 83 -3.79 14.05 -14.03
N VAL A 84 -2.61 13.76 -13.51
CA VAL A 84 -1.64 12.78 -14.03
C VAL A 84 -1.44 11.63 -13.06
N ASN A 85 -0.70 10.61 -13.45
CA ASN A 85 -0.35 9.53 -12.53
C ASN A 85 0.57 10.04 -11.43
N HIS A 86 0.26 9.66 -10.18
CA HIS A 86 1.08 9.81 -9.01
C HIS A 86 1.18 8.45 -8.31
N SER A 87 2.02 8.32 -7.31
CA SER A 87 2.01 7.14 -6.43
C SER A 87 2.14 7.59 -4.97
N PHE A 88 1.10 7.30 -4.19
CA PHE A 88 1.01 7.64 -2.78
C PHE A 88 1.86 6.67 -1.96
N ASN A 89 2.80 7.20 -1.19
CA ASN A 89 3.72 6.40 -0.39
C ASN A 89 3.88 6.95 1.01
N ILE A 90 3.71 6.08 2.01
CA ILE A 90 4.13 6.29 3.40
C ILE A 90 5.17 5.21 3.69
N HIS A 91 6.44 5.58 3.61
CA HIS A 91 7.54 4.61 3.62
C HIS A 91 7.60 3.78 4.91
N ASP A 92 7.41 4.41 6.06
CA ASP A 92 7.54 3.78 7.37
C ASP A 92 6.48 2.69 7.63
N TYR A 93 5.32 2.81 6.97
CA TYR A 93 4.23 1.82 7.04
C TYR A 93 4.14 0.91 5.83
N VAL A 94 5.11 0.97 4.91
CA VAL A 94 5.13 0.17 3.67
C VAL A 94 3.87 0.38 2.81
N VAL A 95 3.21 1.52 2.96
CA VAL A 95 2.07 1.91 2.12
C VAL A 95 2.60 2.43 0.80
N LEU A 96 2.19 1.80 -0.30
CA LEU A 96 2.49 2.24 -1.67
C LEU A 96 1.30 1.92 -2.57
N MET A 97 0.68 2.96 -3.15
CA MET A 97 -0.47 2.78 -4.02
C MET A 97 -0.50 3.84 -5.12
N ASP A 98 -0.72 3.41 -6.37
CA ASP A 98 -0.80 4.30 -7.51
C ASP A 98 -2.08 5.13 -7.48
N ALA A 99 -1.94 6.44 -7.69
CA ALA A 99 -3.02 7.39 -7.89
C ALA A 99 -3.20 7.64 -9.40
N ILE A 100 -4.23 7.02 -9.99
CA ILE A 100 -4.46 7.00 -11.44
C ILE A 100 -5.74 7.78 -11.76
N PRO A 101 -5.72 8.70 -12.76
CA PRO A 101 -6.92 9.42 -13.19
C PRO A 101 -8.04 8.46 -13.62
N GLY A 102 -9.23 8.65 -13.07
CA GLY A 102 -10.41 7.84 -13.41
C GLY A 102 -10.46 6.45 -12.76
N ARG A 103 -9.52 6.13 -11.89
CA ARG A 103 -9.49 4.87 -11.13
C ARG A 103 -9.32 5.13 -9.65
N VAL A 104 -10.05 4.36 -8.81
CA VAL A 104 -9.84 4.30 -7.37
C VAL A 104 -9.08 3.03 -7.04
N ASN A 105 -7.92 3.16 -6.44
CA ASN A 105 -7.15 2.06 -5.88
C ASN A 105 -7.26 2.09 -4.36
N THR A 106 -7.19 0.93 -3.72
CA THR A 106 -7.39 0.82 -2.27
C THR A 106 -6.18 0.18 -1.61
N VAL A 107 -5.76 0.76 -0.50
CA VAL A 107 -4.74 0.21 0.41
C VAL A 107 -5.15 0.55 1.84
N TRP A 108 -4.73 -0.26 2.80
CA TRP A 108 -5.00 0.01 4.21
C TRP A 108 -3.73 -0.05 5.05
N PHE A 109 -3.78 0.58 6.22
CA PHE A 109 -2.74 0.49 7.24
C PHE A 109 -3.34 0.72 8.63
N ALA A 110 -2.59 0.33 9.66
CA ALA A 110 -2.90 0.63 11.04
C ALA A 110 -1.62 1.11 11.73
N PRO A 111 -1.52 2.39 12.12
CA PRO A 111 -0.34 2.90 12.80
C PRO A 111 -0.25 2.33 14.21
N ASP A 112 0.94 1.88 14.61
CA ASP A 112 1.23 1.24 15.89
C ASP A 112 1.99 2.14 16.89
N ALA A 113 2.43 3.32 16.43
CA ALA A 113 3.16 4.28 17.25
C ALA A 113 2.84 5.73 16.87
N VAL A 114 2.79 6.60 17.86
CA VAL A 114 2.67 8.05 17.67
C VAL A 114 3.94 8.60 17.02
N GLY A 115 3.79 9.52 16.05
CA GLY A 115 4.92 10.13 15.36
C GLY A 115 4.55 10.91 14.11
N GLU A 116 5.57 11.48 13.48
CA GLU A 116 5.49 12.19 12.21
C GLU A 116 6.18 11.34 11.12
N HIS A 117 5.51 11.16 9.97
CA HIS A 117 6.00 10.34 8.88
C HIS A 117 5.86 11.03 7.54
N ASP A 118 6.86 10.86 6.67
CA ASP A 118 6.85 11.44 5.33
C ASP A 118 5.84 10.76 4.40
N ILE A 119 5.02 11.58 3.74
CA ILE A 119 4.22 11.18 2.58
C ILE A 119 4.94 11.67 1.33
N GLN A 120 5.15 10.78 0.35
CA GLN A 120 5.89 11.09 -0.87
C GLN A 120 5.14 10.62 -2.12
N CYS A 121 5.29 11.38 -3.21
CA CYS A 121 4.96 10.88 -4.54
C CYS A 121 6.13 10.05 -5.08
N ARG A 122 5.87 8.80 -5.52
CA ARG A 122 6.89 7.87 -6.02
C ARG A 122 6.82 7.63 -7.53
N GLU A 123 5.83 8.22 -8.23
CA GLU A 123 5.71 8.17 -9.69
C GLU A 123 5.93 9.57 -10.28
N TYR A 124 6.75 9.66 -11.33
CA TYR A 124 7.04 10.94 -11.96
C TYR A 124 5.76 11.64 -12.46
N CYS A 125 5.44 12.76 -11.85
CA CYS A 125 4.21 13.52 -12.10
C CYS A 125 4.44 14.94 -12.65
N GLY A 126 5.64 15.27 -13.10
CA GLY A 126 5.96 16.56 -13.70
C GLY A 126 7.12 17.30 -13.03
N LEU A 127 7.23 18.59 -13.30
CA LEU A 127 8.42 19.40 -13.01
C LEU A 127 8.76 19.46 -11.50
N ILE A 128 7.74 19.55 -10.62
CA ILE A 128 7.93 19.68 -9.18
C ILE A 128 7.66 18.34 -8.45
N HIS A 129 7.71 17.23 -9.18
CA HIS A 129 7.54 15.89 -8.63
C HIS A 129 8.40 15.63 -7.37
N TYR A 130 9.66 16.08 -7.36
CA TYR A 130 10.60 15.89 -6.26
C TYR A 130 10.14 16.58 -4.95
N ASN A 131 9.27 17.58 -5.04
CA ASN A 131 8.74 18.34 -3.90
C ASN A 131 7.26 18.02 -3.58
N MET A 132 6.65 17.06 -4.29
CA MET A 132 5.30 16.59 -3.96
C MET A 132 5.34 15.68 -2.73
N ARG A 133 5.24 16.33 -1.58
CA ARG A 133 5.32 15.70 -0.25
C ARG A 133 4.11 16.07 0.60
N GLY A 134 3.95 15.33 1.67
CA GLY A 134 3.03 15.61 2.77
C GLY A 134 3.59 15.02 4.05
N THR A 135 2.89 15.25 5.15
CA THR A 135 3.24 14.70 6.46
C THR A 135 2.04 13.95 7.04
N LEU A 136 2.27 12.75 7.50
CA LEU A 136 1.34 11.99 8.31
C LEU A 136 1.67 12.23 9.79
N TYR A 137 0.68 12.71 10.55
CA TYR A 137 0.73 12.83 11.99
C TYR A 137 -0.09 11.69 12.60
N VAL A 138 0.59 10.82 13.34
CA VAL A 138 -0.05 9.77 14.14
C VAL A 138 -0.15 10.29 15.58
N GLU A 139 -1.36 10.47 16.07
CA GLU A 139 -1.64 11.09 17.36
C GLU A 139 -2.30 10.09 18.32
N GLU A 140 -2.28 10.40 19.62
CA GLU A 140 -3.07 9.64 20.61
C GLU A 140 -4.57 9.85 20.35
N PRO A 141 -5.42 8.83 20.62
CA PRO A 141 -6.86 8.97 20.47
C PRO A 141 -7.40 10.16 21.28
N SER A 142 -8.18 11.02 20.63
CA SER A 142 -8.88 12.12 21.30
C SER A 142 -9.99 11.55 22.20
N HIS A 143 -9.87 11.78 23.53
CA HIS A 143 -10.88 11.37 24.53
C HIS A 143 -12.09 12.28 24.53
#